data_3f325933a114c20294cdbce3d354ca0d
#
_entry.id   3f325933a114c20294cdbce3d354ca0d
#
_cell.length_a   1.000
_cell.length_b   1.000
_cell.length_c   1.000
_cell.angle_alpha   90.00
_cell.angle_beta   90.00
_cell.angle_gamma   90.00
#
_symmetry.space_group_name_H-M   'P 1'
#
loop_
_entity.id
_entity.type
_entity.pdbx_description
1 polymer ?
#
loop_
_entity_poly.entity_id
_entity_poly.type
_entity_poly.pdbx_seq_one_letter_code
_entity_poly.pdbx_strand_id
1 'polypeptide(L)'
;MGSLPGSPMAPVEGPPTPGLPPSSTSTLRRRPTLRDVAALAGVSFKTVSRVVNGEPGVSPAVTDRVRIAADELGYRPNAAATALRRADGRTATFGVLLEDSGNPFFASLLRGIEDVARERGVAVFASSTDLDLARERDMTEAFTARQVDALIAAPTESSAEHLHRVVEQGARVVLVDRPVEGLDAPVVLVDNVSGAQAGVEHLLAQGHRRIGYIGRDPAIYTSRGRYAGYVEALAAAGIAVDPALVRREGATRSSARVQVEELLDLADPPTALFTAQDLITMTAVSVLQRRGLSDRVALVGFDDFELADLLQPGITVVAQDPRRIGALAAELALDPAGSGVHLVPTQLIARGSGEIPGSSSGRIAGLRELSAPSIYD
;
A
#
# COMPACT_ATOMS: atom_id res chain seq x y z
N MET A 1 -10.03 -69.48 -42.70
CA MET A 1 -10.54 -69.00 -43.97
C MET A 1 -11.14 -67.65 -43.68
N GLY A 2 -10.73 -66.59 -44.13
CA GLY A 2 -9.75 -66.05 -45.02
C GLY A 2 -9.65 -64.54 -44.71
N SER A 3 -8.44 -64.09 -44.42
CA SER A 3 -8.16 -62.71 -44.15
C SER A 3 -8.12 -61.87 -45.41
N LEU A 4 -8.75 -60.72 -45.47
CA LEU A 4 -8.57 -59.75 -46.55
C LEU A 4 -7.69 -58.60 -46.00
N PRO A 5 -6.72 -58.09 -46.76
CA PRO A 5 -5.80 -57.06 -46.31
C PRO A 5 -6.41 -55.67 -46.51
N GLY A 6 -6.33 -54.83 -45.47
CA GLY A 6 -6.68 -53.39 -45.54
C GLY A 6 -5.59 -52.62 -46.25
N SER A 7 -5.93 -51.87 -47.28
CA SER A 7 -5.08 -50.92 -47.98
C SER A 7 -4.79 -49.71 -47.09
N PRO A 8 -3.60 -49.13 -47.10
CA PRO A 8 -3.30 -47.87 -46.36
C PRO A 8 -3.89 -46.68 -47.10
N MET A 9 -4.63 -45.85 -46.36
CA MET A 9 -5.15 -44.57 -46.82
C MET A 9 -3.99 -43.55 -46.91
N ALA A 10 -3.86 -42.89 -48.04
CA ALA A 10 -2.91 -41.83 -48.29
C ALA A 10 -3.25 -40.57 -47.45
N PRO A 11 -2.25 -39.78 -47.00
CA PRO A 11 -2.52 -38.57 -46.27
C PRO A 11 -3.15 -37.52 -47.19
N VAL A 12 -4.21 -36.89 -46.67
CA VAL A 12 -4.89 -35.75 -47.32
C VAL A 12 -4.03 -34.50 -47.01
N GLU A 13 -3.43 -33.93 -48.05
CA GLU A 13 -2.78 -32.63 -47.97
C GLU A 13 -3.86 -31.53 -47.76
N GLY A 14 -3.77 -30.83 -46.63
CA GLY A 14 -4.57 -29.65 -46.34
C GLY A 14 -4.09 -28.45 -47.19
N PRO A 15 -4.96 -27.43 -47.42
CA PRO A 15 -4.61 -26.26 -48.22
C PRO A 15 -3.45 -25.46 -47.58
N PRO A 16 -2.60 -24.81 -48.40
CA PRO A 16 -1.45 -24.07 -47.91
C PRO A 16 -1.90 -22.88 -47.05
N THR A 17 -1.33 -22.78 -45.84
CA THR A 17 -1.51 -21.65 -44.92
C THR A 17 -0.96 -20.37 -45.59
N PRO A 18 -1.72 -19.26 -45.61
CA PRO A 18 -1.19 -17.99 -46.13
C PRO A 18 0.00 -17.56 -45.28
N GLY A 19 1.13 -17.36 -45.94
CA GLY A 19 2.35 -16.88 -45.29
C GLY A 19 2.10 -15.54 -44.58
N LEU A 20 2.44 -15.48 -43.29
CA LEU A 20 2.53 -14.24 -42.55
C LEU A 20 3.51 -13.31 -43.26
N PRO A 21 3.17 -12.00 -43.41
CA PRO A 21 4.12 -11.04 -43.97
C PRO A 21 5.36 -11.01 -43.07
N PRO A 22 6.55 -10.76 -43.65
CA PRO A 22 7.79 -10.74 -42.89
C PRO A 22 7.66 -9.69 -41.77
N SER A 23 7.92 -10.15 -40.55
CA SER A 23 7.97 -9.29 -39.36
C SER A 23 8.94 -8.14 -39.66
N SER A 24 8.41 -6.93 -39.75
CA SER A 24 9.22 -5.72 -39.79
C SER A 24 10.09 -5.72 -38.56
N THR A 25 11.36 -5.96 -38.73
CA THR A 25 12.39 -5.74 -37.72
C THR A 25 12.26 -4.28 -37.28
N SER A 26 11.62 -4.07 -36.13
CA SER A 26 11.59 -2.81 -35.42
C SER A 26 13.04 -2.50 -35.03
N THR A 27 13.75 -1.79 -35.88
CA THR A 27 14.98 -1.12 -35.50
C THR A 27 14.62 -0.16 -34.39
N LEU A 28 15.01 -0.48 -33.15
CA LEU A 28 14.92 0.40 -31.99
C LEU A 28 15.50 1.75 -32.40
N ARG A 29 14.65 2.72 -32.70
CA ARG A 29 15.06 4.06 -33.05
C ARG A 29 15.92 4.60 -31.90
N ARG A 30 17.17 4.91 -32.19
CA ARG A 30 18.06 5.57 -31.22
C ARG A 30 17.37 6.81 -30.67
N ARG A 31 17.36 6.97 -29.36
CA ARG A 31 16.76 8.16 -28.71
C ARG A 31 17.46 9.40 -29.23
N PRO A 32 16.72 10.46 -29.66
CA PRO A 32 17.29 11.72 -30.11
C PRO A 32 18.17 12.33 -29.03
N THR A 33 19.25 12.98 -29.43
CA THR A 33 20.20 13.63 -28.53
C THR A 33 20.16 15.15 -28.71
N LEU A 34 20.77 15.91 -27.79
CA LEU A 34 20.94 17.34 -27.92
C LEU A 34 21.70 17.71 -29.21
N ARG A 35 22.57 16.83 -29.72
CA ARG A 35 23.28 17.04 -31.00
C ARG A 35 22.34 16.95 -32.19
N ASP A 36 21.39 16.03 -32.15
CA ASP A 36 20.40 15.90 -33.22
C ASP A 36 19.47 17.13 -33.25
N VAL A 37 19.06 17.64 -32.08
CA VAL A 37 18.31 18.92 -31.98
C VAL A 37 19.12 20.10 -32.49
N ALA A 38 20.41 20.16 -32.15
CA ALA A 38 21.29 21.24 -32.63
C ALA A 38 21.41 21.25 -34.14
N ALA A 39 21.57 20.08 -34.76
CA ALA A 39 21.62 19.91 -36.19
C ALA A 39 20.32 20.38 -36.88
N LEU A 40 19.15 19.95 -36.35
CA LEU A 40 17.86 20.33 -36.94
C LEU A 40 17.53 21.82 -36.73
N ALA A 41 17.83 22.39 -35.56
CA ALA A 41 17.59 23.79 -35.24
C ALA A 41 18.60 24.76 -35.91
N GLY A 42 19.70 24.26 -36.50
CA GLY A 42 20.74 25.05 -37.11
C GLY A 42 21.49 25.96 -36.12
N VAL A 43 21.75 25.45 -34.90
CA VAL A 43 22.44 26.18 -33.82
C VAL A 43 23.51 25.30 -33.15
N SER A 44 24.36 25.94 -32.33
CA SER A 44 25.39 25.20 -31.61
C SER A 44 24.78 24.27 -30.50
N PHE A 45 25.47 23.17 -30.19
CA PHE A 45 25.13 22.32 -29.05
C PHE A 45 24.96 23.12 -27.73
N LYS A 46 25.85 24.08 -27.50
CA LYS A 46 25.82 24.98 -26.34
C LYS A 46 24.54 25.83 -26.31
N THR A 47 24.07 26.30 -27.46
CA THR A 47 22.83 27.07 -27.58
C THR A 47 21.60 26.18 -27.22
N VAL A 48 21.55 24.96 -27.78
CA VAL A 48 20.46 24.01 -27.44
C VAL A 48 20.48 23.68 -25.94
N SER A 49 21.65 23.40 -25.38
CA SER A 49 21.79 23.13 -23.94
C SER A 49 21.26 24.29 -23.10
N ARG A 50 21.57 25.53 -23.44
CA ARG A 50 21.07 26.73 -22.74
C ARG A 50 19.54 26.85 -22.82
N VAL A 51 18.96 26.64 -23.99
CA VAL A 51 17.49 26.71 -24.19
C VAL A 51 16.80 25.61 -23.41
N VAL A 52 17.30 24.38 -23.48
CA VAL A 52 16.72 23.23 -22.77
C VAL A 52 16.79 23.38 -21.23
N ASN A 53 17.85 24.02 -20.74
CA ASN A 53 18.04 24.28 -19.31
C ASN A 53 17.40 25.61 -18.84
N GLY A 54 16.75 26.37 -19.71
CA GLY A 54 16.15 27.66 -19.34
C GLY A 54 17.15 28.75 -18.98
N GLU A 55 18.42 28.63 -19.43
CA GLU A 55 19.46 29.60 -19.14
C GLU A 55 19.23 30.90 -19.92
N PRO A 56 19.49 32.08 -19.34
CA PRO A 56 19.36 33.36 -20.02
C PRO A 56 20.41 33.56 -21.13
N GLY A 57 20.12 34.50 -22.06
CA GLY A 57 21.07 34.91 -23.08
C GLY A 57 20.92 34.20 -24.42
N VAL A 58 19.75 33.61 -24.69
CA VAL A 58 19.34 33.13 -26.02
C VAL A 58 18.15 33.97 -26.47
N SER A 59 18.15 34.43 -27.73
CA SER A 59 17.05 35.22 -28.26
C SER A 59 15.75 34.41 -28.39
N PRO A 60 14.55 35.02 -28.24
CA PRO A 60 13.27 34.34 -28.39
C PRO A 60 13.15 33.53 -29.68
N ALA A 61 13.57 34.11 -30.82
CA ALA A 61 13.50 33.44 -32.12
C ALA A 61 14.36 32.16 -32.17
N VAL A 62 15.53 32.16 -31.52
CA VAL A 62 16.37 30.95 -31.42
C VAL A 62 15.79 29.94 -30.47
N THR A 63 15.20 30.40 -29.35
CA THR A 63 14.51 29.53 -28.38
C THR A 63 13.37 28.77 -29.04
N ASP A 64 12.55 29.44 -29.83
CA ASP A 64 11.41 28.83 -30.53
C ASP A 64 11.89 27.81 -31.59
N ARG A 65 12.92 28.11 -32.36
CA ARG A 65 13.50 27.14 -33.31
C ARG A 65 13.99 25.85 -32.61
N VAL A 66 14.67 26.01 -31.47
CA VAL A 66 15.15 24.86 -30.70
C VAL A 66 13.98 24.04 -30.14
N ARG A 67 12.93 24.69 -29.65
CA ARG A 67 11.72 23.99 -29.14
C ARG A 67 11.02 23.22 -30.26
N ILE A 68 10.80 23.85 -31.42
CA ILE A 68 10.20 23.17 -32.57
C ILE A 68 11.03 21.95 -32.98
N ALA A 69 12.35 22.09 -33.10
CA ALA A 69 13.24 20.99 -33.47
C ALA A 69 13.22 19.86 -32.42
N ALA A 70 13.15 20.19 -31.12
CA ALA A 70 13.06 19.21 -30.06
C ALA A 70 11.73 18.43 -30.11
N ASP A 71 10.61 19.11 -30.35
CA ASP A 71 9.29 18.49 -30.46
C ASP A 71 9.18 17.62 -31.73
N GLU A 72 9.71 18.08 -32.86
CA GLU A 72 9.73 17.33 -34.13
C GLU A 72 10.53 16.02 -34.01
N LEU A 73 11.66 16.04 -33.32
CA LEU A 73 12.47 14.86 -33.05
C LEU A 73 11.92 13.99 -31.91
N GLY A 74 10.92 14.47 -31.14
CA GLY A 74 10.49 13.84 -29.92
C GLY A 74 11.59 13.81 -28.84
N TYR A 75 12.51 14.79 -28.88
CA TYR A 75 13.58 14.89 -27.89
C TYR A 75 13.00 15.26 -26.53
N ARG A 76 13.36 14.48 -25.52
CA ARG A 76 13.06 14.79 -24.12
C ARG A 76 14.39 14.93 -23.36
N PRO A 77 14.57 16.00 -22.58
CA PRO A 77 15.74 16.15 -21.74
C PRO A 77 15.93 14.93 -20.84
N ASN A 78 17.16 14.44 -20.74
CA ASN A 78 17.49 13.39 -19.78
C ASN A 78 17.53 14.02 -18.38
N ALA A 79 16.58 13.66 -17.52
CA ALA A 79 16.46 14.18 -16.15
C ALA A 79 17.76 13.97 -15.35
N ALA A 80 18.41 12.80 -15.47
CA ALA A 80 19.68 12.52 -14.81
C ALA A 80 20.82 13.44 -15.32
N ALA A 81 20.88 13.69 -16.64
CA ALA A 81 21.86 14.62 -17.22
C ALA A 81 21.56 16.08 -16.88
N THR A 82 20.32 16.42 -16.58
CA THR A 82 19.91 17.75 -16.12
C THR A 82 20.25 17.95 -14.65
N ALA A 83 20.01 16.92 -13.81
CA ALA A 83 20.37 16.91 -12.40
C ALA A 83 21.89 17.09 -12.18
N LEU A 84 22.72 16.37 -12.93
CA LEU A 84 24.19 16.53 -12.88
C LEU A 84 24.69 17.94 -13.21
N ARG A 85 23.86 18.77 -13.85
CA ARG A 85 24.20 20.16 -14.23
C ARG A 85 23.54 21.21 -13.33
N ARG A 86 22.58 20.80 -12.49
CA ARG A 86 22.03 21.67 -11.45
C ARG A 86 23.08 21.87 -10.37
N ALA A 87 23.22 23.09 -9.90
CA ALA A 87 24.19 23.43 -8.86
C ALA A 87 23.88 22.72 -7.51
N ASP A 88 22.64 22.30 -7.32
CA ASP A 88 22.16 21.59 -6.12
C ASP A 88 22.22 20.05 -6.25
N GLY A 89 22.57 19.52 -7.44
CA GLY A 89 22.67 18.08 -7.70
C GLY A 89 21.36 17.31 -7.62
N ARG A 90 20.21 17.99 -7.41
CA ARG A 90 18.92 17.36 -7.18
C ARG A 90 18.27 16.81 -8.46
N THR A 91 17.69 15.63 -8.35
CA THR A 91 16.99 14.93 -9.44
C THR A 91 15.51 15.27 -9.52
N ALA A 92 14.96 15.95 -8.51
CA ALA A 92 13.53 16.16 -8.30
C ALA A 92 12.74 14.83 -8.35
N THR A 93 13.20 13.84 -7.60
CA THR A 93 12.57 12.52 -7.56
C THR A 93 12.48 11.98 -6.13
N PHE A 94 11.37 11.32 -5.82
CA PHE A 94 11.19 10.52 -4.60
C PHE A 94 11.15 9.04 -4.93
N GLY A 95 11.80 8.22 -4.11
CA GLY A 95 11.54 6.80 -3.97
C GLY A 95 10.51 6.56 -2.87
N VAL A 96 9.56 5.65 -3.10
CA VAL A 96 8.54 5.29 -2.11
C VAL A 96 8.49 3.77 -1.98
N LEU A 97 8.74 3.26 -0.78
CA LEU A 97 8.64 1.86 -0.43
C LEU A 97 7.43 1.65 0.48
N LEU A 98 6.47 0.89 0.00
CA LEU A 98 5.22 0.56 0.71
C LEU A 98 5.19 -0.94 0.99
N GLU A 99 4.40 -1.36 1.98
CA GLU A 99 4.19 -2.78 2.23
C GLU A 99 3.48 -3.44 1.03
N ASP A 100 2.31 -2.93 0.65
CA ASP A 100 1.49 -3.45 -0.45
C ASP A 100 0.70 -2.32 -1.11
N SER A 101 1.04 -1.98 -2.34
CA SER A 101 0.31 -0.96 -3.12
C SER A 101 -1.11 -1.37 -3.51
N GLY A 102 -1.45 -2.65 -3.39
CA GLY A 102 -2.81 -3.17 -3.57
C GLY A 102 -3.72 -2.98 -2.34
N ASN A 103 -3.14 -2.65 -1.18
CA ASN A 103 -3.93 -2.31 0.00
C ASN A 103 -4.44 -0.86 -0.09
N PRO A 104 -5.75 -0.61 0.10
CA PRO A 104 -6.36 0.72 0.02
C PRO A 104 -5.69 1.78 0.91
N PHE A 105 -5.21 1.40 2.09
CA PHE A 105 -4.47 2.28 2.98
C PHE A 105 -3.19 2.81 2.29
N PHE A 106 -2.34 1.93 1.78
CA PHE A 106 -1.09 2.33 1.12
C PHE A 106 -1.33 3.02 -0.22
N ALA A 107 -2.37 2.65 -0.96
CA ALA A 107 -2.77 3.34 -2.18
C ALA A 107 -3.17 4.81 -1.90
N SER A 108 -3.94 5.05 -0.84
CA SER A 108 -4.35 6.39 -0.42
C SER A 108 -3.16 7.21 0.13
N LEU A 109 -2.25 6.57 0.88
CA LEU A 109 -1.02 7.18 1.37
C LEU A 109 -0.13 7.62 0.19
N LEU A 110 0.08 6.75 -0.80
CA LEU A 110 0.83 7.08 -2.01
C LEU A 110 0.21 8.27 -2.74
N ARG A 111 -1.13 8.33 -2.82
CA ARG A 111 -1.84 9.45 -3.42
C ARG A 111 -1.55 10.77 -2.71
N GLY A 112 -1.48 10.76 -1.37
CA GLY A 112 -1.08 11.93 -0.59
C GLY A 112 0.34 12.40 -0.92
N ILE A 113 1.28 11.46 -1.07
CA ILE A 113 2.66 11.76 -1.50
C ILE A 113 2.67 12.37 -2.90
N GLU A 114 1.96 11.76 -3.86
CA GLU A 114 1.91 12.21 -5.26
C GLU A 114 1.34 13.62 -5.40
N ASP A 115 0.32 13.97 -4.63
CA ASP A 115 -0.32 15.28 -4.67
C ASP A 115 0.68 16.39 -4.29
N VAL A 116 1.42 16.22 -3.18
CA VAL A 116 2.46 17.16 -2.74
C VAL A 116 3.64 17.19 -3.72
N ALA A 117 4.10 16.02 -4.16
CA ALA A 117 5.21 15.91 -5.10
C ALA A 117 4.91 16.62 -6.43
N ARG A 118 3.69 16.46 -6.97
CA ARG A 118 3.24 17.11 -8.21
C ARG A 118 3.26 18.64 -8.11
N GLU A 119 2.80 19.20 -6.99
CA GLU A 119 2.81 20.65 -6.76
C GLU A 119 4.23 21.22 -6.73
N ARG A 120 5.20 20.41 -6.36
CA ARG A 120 6.63 20.77 -6.28
C ARG A 120 7.44 20.33 -7.49
N GLY A 121 6.79 19.74 -8.52
CA GLY A 121 7.47 19.26 -9.72
C GLY A 121 8.41 18.08 -9.46
N VAL A 122 8.13 17.27 -8.45
CA VAL A 122 8.88 16.07 -8.06
C VAL A 122 8.21 14.84 -8.66
N ALA A 123 9.00 13.95 -9.28
CA ALA A 123 8.52 12.66 -9.76
C ALA A 123 8.55 11.61 -8.63
N VAL A 124 7.58 10.70 -8.62
CA VAL A 124 7.49 9.64 -7.62
C VAL A 124 7.71 8.27 -8.27
N PHE A 125 8.61 7.48 -7.72
CA PHE A 125 8.82 6.08 -8.05
C PHE A 125 8.40 5.24 -6.86
N ALA A 126 7.35 4.43 -6.98
CA ALA A 126 6.84 3.59 -5.90
C ALA A 126 7.08 2.10 -6.17
N SER A 127 7.30 1.32 -5.11
CA SER A 127 7.40 -0.13 -5.14
C SER A 127 6.82 -0.74 -3.87
N SER A 128 6.24 -1.95 -3.99
CA SER A 128 5.80 -2.74 -2.84
C SER A 128 6.90 -3.68 -2.39
N THR A 129 7.04 -3.84 -1.06
CA THR A 129 8.02 -4.75 -0.44
C THR A 129 7.40 -6.10 -0.08
N ASP A 130 6.09 -6.18 0.10
CA ASP A 130 5.33 -7.37 0.54
C ASP A 130 5.88 -7.96 1.87
N LEU A 131 6.45 -7.10 2.73
CA LEU A 131 7.18 -7.49 3.95
C LEU A 131 8.39 -8.42 3.68
N ASP A 132 8.94 -8.41 2.48
CA ASP A 132 10.15 -9.13 2.11
C ASP A 132 11.36 -8.18 2.21
N LEU A 133 12.23 -8.45 3.20
CA LEU A 133 13.43 -7.66 3.45
C LEU A 133 14.43 -7.68 2.28
N ALA A 134 14.53 -8.80 1.57
CA ALA A 134 15.42 -8.88 0.41
C ALA A 134 14.92 -7.95 -0.70
N ARG A 135 13.63 -7.97 -0.96
CA ARG A 135 12.97 -7.07 -1.92
C ARG A 135 13.08 -5.60 -1.51
N GLU A 136 12.94 -5.29 -0.22
CA GLU A 136 13.13 -3.93 0.29
C GLU A 136 14.55 -3.43 0.03
N ARG A 137 15.57 -4.26 0.29
CA ARG A 137 16.99 -3.94 0.01
C ARG A 137 17.24 -3.71 -1.48
N ASP A 138 16.78 -4.62 -2.33
CA ASP A 138 16.94 -4.51 -3.79
C ASP A 138 16.30 -3.21 -4.33
N MET A 139 15.11 -2.87 -3.85
CA MET A 139 14.42 -1.65 -4.28
C MET A 139 15.11 -0.40 -3.74
N THR A 140 15.59 -0.43 -2.50
CA THR A 140 16.39 0.66 -1.92
C THR A 140 17.65 0.91 -2.74
N GLU A 141 18.39 -0.13 -3.13
CA GLU A 141 19.56 -0.01 -4.02
C GLU A 141 19.18 0.55 -5.39
N ALA A 142 18.06 0.09 -5.95
CA ALA A 142 17.57 0.58 -7.24
C ALA A 142 17.21 2.07 -7.21
N PHE A 143 16.62 2.58 -6.13
CA PHE A 143 16.31 4.00 -5.96
C PHE A 143 17.57 4.81 -5.70
N THR A 144 18.49 4.30 -4.89
CA THR A 144 19.80 4.93 -4.65
C THR A 144 20.61 5.07 -5.93
N ALA A 145 20.66 4.01 -6.74
CA ALA A 145 21.33 4.06 -8.07
C ALA A 145 20.69 5.10 -9.03
N ARG A 146 19.42 5.44 -8.83
CA ARG A 146 18.72 6.51 -9.56
C ARG A 146 18.90 7.88 -8.93
N GLN A 147 19.63 7.97 -7.83
CA GLN A 147 19.90 9.20 -7.10
C GLN A 147 18.61 9.95 -6.72
N VAL A 148 17.62 9.23 -6.14
CA VAL A 148 16.42 9.89 -5.63
C VAL A 148 16.81 10.88 -4.53
N ASP A 149 16.15 12.04 -4.49
CA ASP A 149 16.43 13.08 -3.48
C ASP A 149 15.95 12.72 -2.09
N ALA A 150 14.88 11.91 -2.04
CA ALA A 150 14.36 11.37 -0.79
C ALA A 150 13.78 9.95 -1.00
N LEU A 151 13.83 9.16 0.07
CA LEU A 151 13.19 7.86 0.21
C LEU A 151 12.15 7.94 1.31
N ILE A 152 10.87 7.73 0.96
CA ILE A 152 9.77 7.59 1.91
C ILE A 152 9.50 6.10 2.05
N ALA A 153 9.64 5.54 3.26
CA ALA A 153 9.59 4.10 3.45
C ALA A 153 8.67 3.68 4.60
N ALA A 154 7.85 2.64 4.34
CA ALA A 154 7.22 1.80 5.36
C ALA A 154 8.12 0.56 5.54
N PRO A 155 9.08 0.55 6.48
CA PRO A 155 10.11 -0.49 6.56
C PRO A 155 9.53 -1.84 6.96
N THR A 156 10.10 -2.92 6.42
CA THR A 156 9.69 -4.31 6.73
C THR A 156 10.04 -4.70 8.16
N GLU A 157 11.22 -4.30 8.63
CA GLU A 157 11.73 -4.58 9.97
C GLU A 157 12.09 -3.31 10.74
N SER A 158 12.19 -3.42 12.06
CA SER A 158 12.63 -2.32 12.93
C SER A 158 14.13 -2.01 12.82
N SER A 159 14.92 -2.90 12.25
CA SER A 159 16.36 -2.73 11.99
C SER A 159 16.62 -2.71 10.49
N ALA A 160 17.00 -1.56 9.96
CA ALA A 160 17.14 -1.36 8.52
C ALA A 160 18.49 -0.71 8.17
N GLU A 161 19.57 -1.50 8.28
CA GLU A 161 20.95 -1.05 7.94
C GLU A 161 21.05 -0.47 6.52
N HIS A 162 20.26 -1.02 5.57
CA HIS A 162 20.23 -0.52 4.20
C HIS A 162 19.70 0.93 4.10
N LEU A 163 18.80 1.35 5.01
CA LEU A 163 18.32 2.74 5.07
C LEU A 163 19.37 3.70 5.62
N HIS A 164 20.25 3.25 6.53
CA HIS A 164 21.39 4.06 6.97
C HIS A 164 22.30 4.43 5.79
N ARG A 165 22.57 3.47 4.90
CA ARG A 165 23.37 3.72 3.69
C ARG A 165 22.76 4.76 2.77
N VAL A 166 21.42 4.84 2.69
CA VAL A 166 20.73 5.87 1.90
C VAL A 166 21.03 7.26 2.47
N VAL A 167 20.99 7.40 3.81
CA VAL A 167 21.31 8.67 4.48
C VAL A 167 22.79 9.03 4.27
N GLU A 168 23.72 8.08 4.41
CA GLU A 168 25.15 8.28 4.17
C GLU A 168 25.47 8.74 2.75
N GLN A 169 24.64 8.35 1.77
CA GLN A 169 24.78 8.77 0.37
C GLN A 169 24.10 10.11 0.07
N GLY A 170 23.55 10.78 1.09
CA GLY A 170 23.00 12.13 1.01
C GLY A 170 21.53 12.22 0.60
N ALA A 171 20.83 11.09 0.41
CA ALA A 171 19.39 11.11 0.22
C ALA A 171 18.67 11.20 1.58
N ARG A 172 17.56 11.95 1.61
CA ARG A 172 16.72 12.07 2.80
C ARG A 172 15.85 10.84 2.97
N VAL A 173 15.79 10.30 4.18
CA VAL A 173 14.85 9.23 4.54
C VAL A 173 13.73 9.81 5.39
N VAL A 174 12.48 9.43 5.07
CA VAL A 174 11.28 9.68 5.88
C VAL A 174 10.58 8.35 6.10
N LEU A 175 10.30 8.01 7.34
CA LEU A 175 9.62 6.77 7.69
C LEU A 175 8.11 7.01 7.83
N VAL A 176 7.32 6.02 7.43
CA VAL A 176 5.86 6.00 7.62
C VAL A 176 5.43 4.68 8.25
N ASP A 177 4.32 4.69 8.97
CA ASP A 177 3.69 3.50 9.58
C ASP A 177 4.49 2.86 10.72
N ARG A 178 5.82 2.82 10.65
CA ARG A 178 6.68 2.23 11.67
C ARG A 178 8.06 2.88 11.74
N PRO A 179 8.64 3.01 12.95
CA PRO A 179 10.00 3.54 13.13
C PRO A 179 11.07 2.48 12.84
N VAL A 180 12.30 2.95 12.63
CA VAL A 180 13.52 2.13 12.57
C VAL A 180 14.43 2.51 13.72
N GLU A 181 14.90 1.54 14.50
CA GLU A 181 15.80 1.78 15.61
C GLU A 181 17.17 2.29 15.13
N GLY A 182 17.68 3.32 15.82
CA GLY A 182 19.00 3.89 15.51
C GLY A 182 19.07 4.73 14.23
N LEU A 183 17.99 4.90 13.48
CA LEU A 183 17.94 5.79 12.32
C LEU A 183 17.37 7.16 12.73
N ASP A 184 18.20 8.20 12.64
CA ASP A 184 17.76 9.59 12.85
C ASP A 184 17.05 10.09 11.58
N ALA A 185 15.77 9.78 11.46
CA ALA A 185 14.91 10.17 10.35
C ALA A 185 13.54 10.58 10.89
N PRO A 186 12.87 11.58 10.27
CA PRO A 186 11.51 11.90 10.62
C PRO A 186 10.60 10.69 10.34
N VAL A 187 9.64 10.47 11.25
CA VAL A 187 8.68 9.38 11.11
C VAL A 187 7.25 9.88 11.29
N VAL A 188 6.37 9.50 10.39
CA VAL A 188 4.93 9.78 10.46
C VAL A 188 4.23 8.51 10.93
N LEU A 189 3.63 8.58 12.10
CA LEU A 189 2.94 7.48 12.77
C LEU A 189 1.47 7.82 13.03
N VAL A 190 0.73 6.78 13.36
CA VAL A 190 -0.63 6.86 13.92
C VAL A 190 -0.62 6.37 15.35
N ASP A 191 -1.45 6.94 16.20
CA ASP A 191 -1.65 6.41 17.55
C ASP A 191 -2.48 5.12 17.51
N ASN A 192 -1.78 4.02 17.25
CA ASN A 192 -2.38 2.69 17.15
C ASN A 192 -2.96 2.19 18.48
N VAL A 193 -2.37 2.59 19.60
CA VAL A 193 -2.81 2.17 20.93
C VAL A 193 -4.13 2.86 21.26
N SER A 194 -4.16 4.19 21.26
CA SER A 194 -5.37 4.96 21.58
C SER A 194 -6.51 4.69 20.60
N GLY A 195 -6.18 4.52 19.30
CA GLY A 195 -7.19 4.17 18.30
C GLY A 195 -7.85 2.81 18.56
N ALA A 196 -7.05 1.78 18.82
CA ALA A 196 -7.58 0.45 19.14
C ALA A 196 -8.33 0.44 20.47
N GLN A 197 -7.83 1.16 21.47
CA GLN A 197 -8.50 1.35 22.74
C GLN A 197 -9.89 1.94 22.54
N ALA A 198 -10.01 3.05 21.79
CA ALA A 198 -11.30 3.69 21.51
C ALA A 198 -12.28 2.74 20.79
N GLY A 199 -11.80 1.94 19.82
CA GLY A 199 -12.64 0.96 19.15
C GLY A 199 -13.17 -0.15 20.06
N VAL A 200 -12.35 -0.64 20.99
CA VAL A 200 -12.75 -1.67 21.96
C VAL A 200 -13.63 -1.09 23.06
N GLU A 201 -13.33 0.11 23.56
CA GLU A 201 -14.18 0.84 24.52
C GLU A 201 -15.58 1.08 23.96
N HIS A 202 -15.68 1.37 22.66
CA HIS A 202 -16.97 1.50 21.97
C HIS A 202 -17.80 0.20 22.08
N LEU A 203 -17.19 -0.96 21.82
CA LEU A 203 -17.86 -2.27 22.00
C LEU A 203 -18.23 -2.54 23.47
N LEU A 204 -17.35 -2.19 24.40
CA LEU A 204 -17.61 -2.32 25.83
C LEU A 204 -18.79 -1.45 26.29
N ALA A 205 -18.93 -0.23 25.71
CA ALA A 205 -20.04 0.67 25.99
C ALA A 205 -21.39 0.12 25.50
N GLN A 206 -21.39 -0.73 24.45
CA GLN A 206 -22.59 -1.46 23.99
C GLN A 206 -22.92 -2.69 24.85
N GLY A 207 -22.16 -2.93 25.92
CA GLY A 207 -22.39 -4.05 26.86
C GLY A 207 -21.67 -5.34 26.52
N HIS A 208 -20.82 -5.36 25.48
CA HIS A 208 -20.02 -6.56 25.18
C HIS A 208 -18.95 -6.79 26.25
N ARG A 209 -18.75 -8.05 26.62
CA ARG A 209 -17.71 -8.49 27.57
C ARG A 209 -16.81 -9.57 26.99
N ARG A 210 -17.29 -10.29 25.98
CA ARG A 210 -16.53 -11.28 25.22
C ARG A 210 -16.26 -10.71 23.82
N ILE A 211 -15.10 -10.10 23.66
CA ILE A 211 -14.69 -9.42 22.43
C ILE A 211 -13.54 -10.22 21.82
N GLY A 212 -13.74 -10.75 20.61
CA GLY A 212 -12.69 -11.43 19.85
C GLY A 212 -11.74 -10.42 19.24
N TYR A 213 -10.43 -10.66 19.31
CA TYR A 213 -9.39 -9.89 18.62
C TYR A 213 -8.82 -10.67 17.46
N ILE A 214 -8.75 -10.06 16.28
CA ILE A 214 -8.10 -10.63 15.11
C ILE A 214 -7.12 -9.60 14.55
N GLY A 215 -5.83 -9.94 14.55
CA GLY A 215 -4.75 -9.08 14.10
C GLY A 215 -3.68 -9.84 13.34
N ARG A 216 -2.61 -9.13 13.03
CA ARG A 216 -1.46 -9.64 12.29
C ARG A 216 -0.32 -10.04 13.24
N ASP A 217 0.78 -10.50 12.64
CA ASP A 217 2.00 -10.91 13.33
C ASP A 217 2.44 -9.89 14.39
N PRO A 218 2.73 -10.34 15.62
CA PRO A 218 3.27 -9.50 16.69
C PRO A 218 4.61 -8.80 16.36
N ALA A 219 5.37 -9.31 15.40
CA ALA A 219 6.59 -8.65 14.94
C ALA A 219 6.31 -7.28 14.29
N ILE A 220 5.11 -7.09 13.73
CA ILE A 220 4.72 -5.84 13.09
C ILE A 220 4.41 -4.76 14.13
N TYR A 221 5.05 -3.60 14.00
CA TYR A 221 4.92 -2.48 14.95
C TYR A 221 3.47 -2.05 15.19
N THR A 222 2.70 -1.80 14.13
CA THR A 222 1.29 -1.39 14.22
C THR A 222 0.40 -2.46 14.84
N SER A 223 0.67 -3.74 14.55
CA SER A 223 -0.04 -4.87 15.15
C SER A 223 0.17 -4.95 16.67
N ARG A 224 1.39 -4.69 17.15
CA ARG A 224 1.67 -4.62 18.60
C ARG A 224 0.88 -3.50 19.27
N GLY A 225 0.89 -2.30 18.67
CA GLY A 225 0.17 -1.16 19.21
C GLY A 225 -1.34 -1.38 19.29
N ARG A 226 -1.95 -1.91 18.23
CA ARG A 226 -3.39 -2.18 18.19
C ARG A 226 -3.79 -3.29 19.19
N TYR A 227 -2.93 -4.29 19.37
CA TYR A 227 -3.16 -5.30 20.41
C TYR A 227 -3.01 -4.73 21.83
N ALA A 228 -2.04 -3.86 22.06
CA ALA A 228 -1.87 -3.18 23.35
C ALA A 228 -3.13 -2.37 23.71
N GLY A 229 -3.68 -1.60 22.77
CA GLY A 229 -4.92 -0.85 22.99
C GLY A 229 -6.12 -1.74 23.30
N TYR A 230 -6.24 -2.92 22.65
CA TYR A 230 -7.25 -3.91 23.00
C TYR A 230 -7.10 -4.41 24.44
N VAL A 231 -5.87 -4.74 24.85
CA VAL A 231 -5.58 -5.20 26.22
C VAL A 231 -5.89 -4.12 27.26
N GLU A 232 -5.46 -2.89 27.00
CA GLU A 232 -5.67 -1.74 27.90
C GLU A 232 -7.15 -1.41 28.08
N ALA A 233 -7.95 -1.44 27.00
CA ALA A 233 -9.39 -1.21 27.08
C ALA A 233 -10.10 -2.29 27.93
N LEU A 234 -9.76 -3.57 27.74
CA LEU A 234 -10.32 -4.66 28.57
C LEU A 234 -9.90 -4.51 30.03
N ALA A 235 -8.63 -4.22 30.29
CA ALA A 235 -8.11 -4.02 31.65
C ALA A 235 -8.81 -2.87 32.37
N ALA A 236 -9.02 -1.74 31.68
CA ALA A 236 -9.76 -0.60 32.24
C ALA A 236 -11.22 -0.95 32.60
N ALA A 237 -11.82 -1.89 31.89
CA ALA A 237 -13.16 -2.42 32.18
C ALA A 237 -13.18 -3.57 33.21
N GLY A 238 -12.02 -3.93 33.80
CA GLY A 238 -11.88 -5.03 34.74
C GLY A 238 -12.05 -6.42 34.11
N ILE A 239 -11.79 -6.55 32.79
CA ILE A 239 -11.93 -7.80 32.04
C ILE A 239 -10.53 -8.35 31.74
N ALA A 240 -10.26 -9.59 32.16
CA ALA A 240 -9.04 -10.28 31.79
C ALA A 240 -9.09 -10.70 30.31
N VAL A 241 -7.95 -10.62 29.63
CA VAL A 241 -7.81 -11.13 28.26
C VAL A 241 -7.98 -12.65 28.28
N ASP A 242 -8.96 -13.17 27.53
CA ASP A 242 -9.11 -14.59 27.29
C ASP A 242 -8.29 -14.99 26.05
N PRO A 243 -7.21 -15.80 26.18
CA PRO A 243 -6.39 -16.20 25.05
C PRO A 243 -7.18 -16.95 23.95
N ALA A 244 -8.29 -17.61 24.31
CA ALA A 244 -9.15 -18.29 23.35
C ALA A 244 -9.82 -17.32 22.36
N LEU A 245 -9.96 -16.04 22.72
CA LEU A 245 -10.55 -14.99 21.91
C LEU A 245 -9.53 -14.19 21.07
N VAL A 246 -8.24 -14.55 21.11
CA VAL A 246 -7.18 -13.79 20.44
C VAL A 246 -6.59 -14.58 19.28
N ARG A 247 -6.53 -13.93 18.10
CA ARG A 247 -5.87 -14.43 16.88
C ARG A 247 -4.90 -13.39 16.38
N ARG A 248 -3.62 -13.73 16.21
CA ARG A 248 -2.54 -12.80 15.86
C ARG A 248 -1.61 -13.34 14.78
N GLU A 249 -2.06 -14.26 13.96
CA GLU A 249 -1.23 -14.92 12.94
C GLU A 249 -1.74 -14.68 11.51
N GLY A 250 -2.74 -13.83 11.35
CA GLY A 250 -3.41 -13.59 10.07
C GLY A 250 -2.70 -12.57 9.20
N ALA A 251 -2.01 -13.00 8.16
CA ALA A 251 -1.44 -12.09 7.16
C ALA A 251 -2.22 -12.06 5.85
N THR A 252 -3.05 -13.06 5.56
CA THR A 252 -3.79 -13.20 4.31
C THR A 252 -5.30 -13.27 4.54
N ARG A 253 -6.09 -13.01 3.48
CA ARG A 253 -7.55 -13.18 3.54
C ARG A 253 -7.97 -14.61 3.89
N SER A 254 -7.21 -15.62 3.46
CA SER A 254 -7.51 -17.03 3.77
C SER A 254 -7.28 -17.35 5.23
N SER A 255 -6.16 -16.93 5.82
CA SER A 255 -5.88 -17.11 7.24
C SER A 255 -6.85 -16.33 8.12
N ALA A 256 -7.17 -15.07 7.76
CA ALA A 256 -8.16 -14.27 8.47
C ALA A 256 -9.56 -14.94 8.48
N ARG A 257 -9.97 -15.58 7.37
CA ARG A 257 -11.23 -16.33 7.32
C ARG A 257 -11.25 -17.47 8.33
N VAL A 258 -10.21 -18.31 8.33
CA VAL A 258 -10.10 -19.42 9.29
C VAL A 258 -10.18 -18.91 10.72
N GLN A 259 -9.47 -17.84 11.05
CA GLN A 259 -9.46 -17.25 12.38
C GLN A 259 -10.82 -16.71 12.83
N VAL A 260 -11.56 -16.04 11.92
CA VAL A 260 -12.94 -15.60 12.21
C VAL A 260 -13.85 -16.79 12.44
N GLU A 261 -13.78 -17.80 11.58
CA GLU A 261 -14.60 -19.02 11.68
C GLU A 261 -14.32 -19.76 12.98
N GLU A 262 -13.04 -19.95 13.36
CA GLU A 262 -12.65 -20.57 14.64
C GLU A 262 -13.20 -19.83 15.85
N LEU A 263 -13.16 -18.50 15.86
CA LEU A 263 -13.72 -17.71 16.97
C LEU A 263 -15.23 -17.89 17.09
N LEU A 264 -15.93 -17.91 15.97
CA LEU A 264 -17.39 -18.09 15.93
C LEU A 264 -17.82 -19.53 16.27
N ASP A 265 -16.93 -20.52 16.09
CA ASP A 265 -17.19 -21.94 16.37
C ASP A 265 -16.81 -22.36 17.81
N LEU A 266 -16.29 -21.43 18.64
CA LEU A 266 -16.03 -21.71 20.04
C LEU A 266 -17.33 -22.14 20.76
N ALA A 267 -17.19 -22.97 21.79
CA ALA A 267 -18.34 -23.39 22.62
C ALA A 267 -19.05 -22.20 23.28
N ASP A 268 -18.29 -21.16 23.59
CA ASP A 268 -18.77 -19.86 24.08
C ASP A 268 -18.11 -18.76 23.20
N PRO A 269 -18.73 -18.42 22.04
CA PRO A 269 -18.14 -17.53 21.07
C PRO A 269 -18.14 -16.06 21.53
N PRO A 270 -17.32 -15.19 20.93
CA PRO A 270 -17.37 -13.76 21.19
C PRO A 270 -18.69 -13.17 20.69
N THR A 271 -19.24 -12.19 21.40
CA THR A 271 -20.41 -11.44 20.99
C THR A 271 -20.08 -10.23 20.12
N ALA A 272 -18.79 -9.86 20.08
CA ALA A 272 -18.24 -8.79 19.25
C ALA A 272 -16.85 -9.17 18.75
N LEU A 273 -16.46 -8.61 17.62
CA LEU A 273 -15.12 -8.73 17.03
C LEU A 273 -14.47 -7.36 16.90
N PHE A 274 -13.21 -7.25 17.29
CA PHE A 274 -12.33 -6.16 16.94
C PHE A 274 -11.29 -6.68 15.95
N THR A 275 -11.29 -6.16 14.74
CA THR A 275 -10.40 -6.56 13.66
C THR A 275 -9.36 -5.46 13.41
N ALA A 276 -8.09 -5.82 13.53
CA ALA A 276 -6.99 -4.86 13.62
C ALA A 276 -6.41 -4.42 12.25
N GLN A 277 -7.16 -4.61 11.16
CA GLN A 277 -6.79 -4.16 9.81
C GLN A 277 -7.99 -4.28 8.85
N ASP A 278 -8.04 -3.42 7.80
CA ASP A 278 -9.10 -3.39 6.78
C ASP A 278 -9.35 -4.74 6.08
N LEU A 279 -8.29 -5.43 5.62
CA LEU A 279 -8.43 -6.74 4.94
C LEU A 279 -9.01 -7.81 5.86
N ILE A 280 -8.69 -7.77 7.16
CA ILE A 280 -9.27 -8.65 8.17
C ILE A 280 -10.73 -8.27 8.39
N THR A 281 -11.04 -6.96 8.47
CA THR A 281 -12.41 -6.45 8.62
C THR A 281 -13.30 -6.89 7.47
N MET A 282 -12.88 -6.69 6.22
CA MET A 282 -13.61 -7.12 5.02
C MET A 282 -13.82 -8.64 5.01
N THR A 283 -12.84 -9.41 5.49
CA THR A 283 -12.97 -10.86 5.59
C THR A 283 -13.98 -11.25 6.66
N ALA A 284 -13.95 -10.60 7.84
CA ALA A 284 -14.92 -10.82 8.90
C ALA A 284 -16.35 -10.49 8.45
N VAL A 285 -16.54 -9.36 7.77
CA VAL A 285 -17.84 -9.00 7.15
C VAL A 285 -18.34 -10.14 6.24
N SER A 286 -17.49 -10.64 5.35
CA SER A 286 -17.87 -11.73 4.44
C SER A 286 -18.25 -13.01 5.18
N VAL A 287 -17.58 -13.35 6.29
CA VAL A 287 -17.92 -14.54 7.11
C VAL A 287 -19.24 -14.31 7.83
N LEU A 288 -19.41 -13.14 8.49
CA LEU A 288 -20.64 -12.82 9.22
C LEU A 288 -21.88 -12.82 8.31
N GLN A 289 -21.76 -12.24 7.11
CA GLN A 289 -22.85 -12.26 6.11
C GLN A 289 -23.22 -13.67 5.68
N ARG A 290 -22.24 -14.52 5.34
CA ARG A 290 -22.51 -15.92 4.96
C ARG A 290 -23.15 -16.74 6.06
N ARG A 291 -22.84 -16.43 7.34
CA ARG A 291 -23.41 -17.12 8.50
C ARG A 291 -24.72 -16.48 8.99
N GLY A 292 -25.20 -15.39 8.37
CA GLY A 292 -26.38 -14.68 8.85
C GLY A 292 -26.21 -14.07 10.24
N LEU A 293 -24.99 -13.58 10.55
CA LEU A 293 -24.62 -13.05 11.86
C LEU A 293 -24.33 -11.54 11.84
N SER A 294 -24.53 -10.86 10.72
CA SER A 294 -24.18 -9.45 10.56
C SER A 294 -24.94 -8.50 11.50
N ASP A 295 -26.11 -8.89 11.97
CA ASP A 295 -26.96 -8.15 12.91
C ASP A 295 -26.90 -8.71 14.35
N ARG A 296 -26.03 -9.68 14.61
CA ARG A 296 -25.97 -10.43 15.88
C ARG A 296 -24.60 -10.42 16.55
N VAL A 297 -23.54 -10.29 15.77
CA VAL A 297 -22.15 -10.16 16.23
C VAL A 297 -21.68 -8.75 15.89
N ALA A 298 -21.40 -7.94 16.91
CA ALA A 298 -20.89 -6.60 16.70
C ALA A 298 -19.49 -6.65 16.06
N LEU A 299 -19.18 -5.67 15.24
CA LEU A 299 -17.90 -5.57 14.54
C LEU A 299 -17.39 -4.14 14.56
N VAL A 300 -16.15 -3.97 15.04
CA VAL A 300 -15.37 -2.74 14.86
C VAL A 300 -14.07 -3.10 14.14
N GLY A 301 -13.79 -2.43 13.04
CA GLY A 301 -12.56 -2.57 12.29
C GLY A 301 -11.56 -1.46 12.57
N PHE A 302 -10.26 -1.75 12.46
CA PHE A 302 -9.24 -0.73 12.32
C PHE A 302 -8.96 -0.54 10.82
N ASP A 303 -8.78 0.70 10.41
CA ASP A 303 -8.75 1.21 9.04
C ASP A 303 -10.14 1.27 8.38
N ASP A 304 -10.42 2.40 7.71
CA ASP A 304 -11.61 2.54 6.88
C ASP A 304 -11.37 1.97 5.48
N PHE A 305 -12.43 1.56 4.81
CA PHE A 305 -12.35 0.99 3.45
C PHE A 305 -13.56 1.40 2.61
N GLU A 306 -13.39 1.38 1.29
CA GLU A 306 -14.48 1.68 0.36
C GLU A 306 -15.70 0.79 0.61
N LEU A 307 -16.89 1.37 0.51
CA LEU A 307 -18.18 0.72 0.70
C LEU A 307 -18.52 0.32 2.15
N ALA A 308 -17.67 0.62 3.14
CA ALA A 308 -17.96 0.29 4.55
C ALA A 308 -19.27 0.92 5.05
N ASP A 309 -19.64 2.09 4.52
CA ASP A 309 -20.87 2.82 4.81
C ASP A 309 -22.10 2.29 4.06
N LEU A 310 -21.91 1.57 2.96
CA LEU A 310 -22.99 1.01 2.13
C LEU A 310 -23.44 -0.39 2.56
N LEU A 311 -22.67 -1.04 3.43
CA LEU A 311 -23.02 -2.36 3.96
C LEU A 311 -24.21 -2.27 4.95
N GLN A 312 -24.85 -3.41 5.24
CA GLN A 312 -25.96 -3.49 6.17
C GLN A 312 -25.68 -4.54 7.26
N PRO A 313 -25.43 -4.10 8.51
CA PRO A 313 -25.21 -2.72 8.96
C PRO A 313 -23.94 -2.12 8.36
N GLY A 314 -23.85 -0.77 8.29
CA GLY A 314 -22.62 -0.07 7.94
C GLY A 314 -21.50 -0.41 8.94
N ILE A 315 -20.26 -0.49 8.48
CA ILE A 315 -19.15 -0.98 9.33
C ILE A 315 -18.55 0.16 10.13
N THR A 316 -18.64 0.04 11.44
CA THR A 316 -17.99 0.92 12.42
C THR A 316 -16.49 0.67 12.38
N VAL A 317 -15.71 1.74 12.24
CA VAL A 317 -14.25 1.65 12.10
C VAL A 317 -13.51 2.68 12.93
N VAL A 318 -12.27 2.36 13.29
CA VAL A 318 -11.24 3.31 13.71
C VAL A 318 -10.49 3.75 12.45
N ALA A 319 -10.87 4.88 11.91
CA ALA A 319 -10.32 5.40 10.67
C ALA A 319 -8.98 6.11 10.92
N GLN A 320 -8.05 5.92 9.99
CA GLN A 320 -6.86 6.74 9.81
C GLN A 320 -7.09 7.73 8.66
N ASP A 321 -6.19 8.71 8.52
CA ASP A 321 -6.09 9.56 7.34
C ASP A 321 -4.80 9.24 6.56
N PRO A 322 -4.79 8.17 5.76
CA PRO A 322 -3.59 7.76 5.03
C PRO A 322 -3.13 8.82 4.02
N ARG A 323 -4.07 9.60 3.47
CA ARG A 323 -3.73 10.68 2.54
C ARG A 323 -2.97 11.80 3.26
N ARG A 324 -3.38 12.17 4.46
CA ARG A 324 -2.65 13.15 5.30
C ARG A 324 -1.29 12.61 5.74
N ILE A 325 -1.19 11.32 6.09
CA ILE A 325 0.08 10.66 6.40
C ILE A 325 1.06 10.80 5.22
N GLY A 326 0.60 10.47 4.02
CA GLY A 326 1.41 10.58 2.81
C GLY A 326 1.81 12.01 2.48
N ALA A 327 0.88 12.96 2.58
CA ALA A 327 1.16 14.38 2.36
C ALA A 327 2.21 14.91 3.34
N LEU A 328 2.07 14.60 4.64
CA LEU A 328 3.02 15.00 5.66
C LEU A 328 4.41 14.37 5.43
N ALA A 329 4.46 13.11 5.04
CA ALA A 329 5.72 12.44 4.71
C ALA A 329 6.44 13.13 3.51
N ALA A 330 5.69 13.54 2.48
CA ALA A 330 6.25 14.27 1.35
C ALA A 330 6.68 15.70 1.73
N GLU A 331 5.92 16.39 2.59
CA GLU A 331 6.32 17.69 3.15
C GLU A 331 7.66 17.58 3.89
N LEU A 332 7.81 16.55 4.75
CA LEU A 332 9.05 16.25 5.48
C LEU A 332 10.20 15.85 4.58
N ALA A 333 9.92 15.16 3.47
CA ALA A 333 10.93 14.81 2.48
C ALA A 333 11.49 16.06 1.75
N LEU A 334 10.70 17.12 1.65
CA LEU A 334 11.09 18.40 1.05
C LEU A 334 11.77 19.35 2.05
N ASP A 335 11.51 19.19 3.33
CA ASP A 335 12.04 20.05 4.39
C ASP A 335 13.32 19.46 5.03
N PRO A 336 14.51 20.01 4.77
CA PRO A 336 15.75 19.52 5.37
C PRO A 336 15.80 19.62 6.90
N ALA A 337 15.00 20.51 7.50
CA ALA A 337 14.96 20.72 8.95
C ALA A 337 13.94 19.82 9.66
N GLY A 338 13.03 19.17 8.91
CA GLY A 338 12.02 18.29 9.49
C GLY A 338 12.65 17.09 10.22
N SER A 339 12.24 16.81 11.44
CA SER A 339 12.79 15.74 12.29
C SER A 339 11.74 15.24 13.28
N GLY A 340 12.04 14.14 13.97
CA GLY A 340 11.23 13.63 15.06
C GLY A 340 10.00 12.84 14.63
N VAL A 341 9.11 12.59 15.60
CA VAL A 341 7.89 11.79 15.46
C VAL A 341 6.69 12.71 15.23
N HIS A 342 5.95 12.44 14.17
CA HIS A 342 4.73 13.15 13.79
C HIS A 342 3.54 12.18 13.90
N LEU A 343 2.62 12.47 14.82
CA LEU A 343 1.44 11.64 15.03
C LEU A 343 0.24 12.20 14.24
N VAL A 344 -0.38 11.36 13.42
CA VAL A 344 -1.68 11.64 12.78
C VAL A 344 -2.75 10.96 13.63
N PRO A 345 -3.79 11.69 14.07
CA PRO A 345 -4.82 11.13 14.94
C PRO A 345 -5.70 10.14 14.18
N THR A 346 -6.31 9.20 14.93
CA THR A 346 -7.37 8.31 14.46
C THR A 346 -8.73 8.88 14.83
N GLN A 347 -9.78 8.43 14.15
CA GLN A 347 -11.16 8.77 14.43
C GLN A 347 -12.05 7.52 14.44
N LEU A 348 -12.82 7.32 15.52
CA LEU A 348 -13.88 6.32 15.51
C LEU A 348 -15.07 6.84 14.71
N ILE A 349 -15.51 6.07 13.71
CA ILE A 349 -16.66 6.36 12.86
C ILE A 349 -17.71 5.27 13.08
N ALA A 350 -18.74 5.60 13.83
CA ALA A 350 -19.88 4.74 14.11
C ALA A 350 -20.79 4.62 12.89
N ARG A 351 -21.16 3.37 12.48
CA ARG A 351 -22.00 3.14 11.28
C ARG A 351 -23.03 2.02 11.45
N GLY A 352 -23.15 1.44 12.63
CA GLY A 352 -24.18 0.44 12.97
C GLY A 352 -23.64 -0.94 13.38
N SER A 353 -22.52 -1.41 12.80
CA SER A 353 -22.01 -2.74 13.16
C SER A 353 -21.41 -2.81 14.57
N GLY A 354 -20.83 -1.70 15.04
CA GLY A 354 -20.29 -1.60 16.40
C GLY A 354 -21.35 -1.28 17.46
N GLU A 355 -22.55 -0.90 17.05
CA GLU A 355 -23.68 -0.45 17.86
C GLU A 355 -24.67 -1.59 18.15
N ILE A 356 -24.43 -2.79 17.65
CA ILE A 356 -25.20 -3.98 18.01
C ILE A 356 -25.05 -4.21 19.52
N PRO A 357 -26.17 -4.31 20.29
CA PRO A 357 -26.07 -4.41 21.75
C PRO A 357 -25.52 -5.77 22.20
N GLY A 358 -24.67 -5.76 23.23
CA GLY A 358 -24.24 -6.97 23.90
C GLY A 358 -25.39 -7.65 24.61
N SER A 359 -25.57 -8.96 24.44
CA SER A 359 -26.59 -9.71 25.18
C SER A 359 -26.20 -9.80 26.65
N SER A 360 -27.16 -9.54 27.57
CA SER A 360 -26.98 -9.63 29.01
C SER A 360 -26.63 -11.06 29.48
N SER A 361 -26.85 -12.08 28.64
CA SER A 361 -26.53 -13.49 28.89
C SER A 361 -25.19 -13.95 28.34
N GLY A 362 -24.45 -13.09 27.61
CA GLY A 362 -23.17 -13.44 26.98
C GLY A 362 -23.27 -14.47 25.85
N ARG A 363 -24.46 -14.91 25.48
CA ARG A 363 -24.67 -15.95 24.46
C ARG A 363 -25.39 -15.39 23.23
N ILE A 364 -24.89 -15.71 22.06
CA ILE A 364 -25.60 -15.46 20.81
C ILE A 364 -26.66 -16.57 20.67
N ALA A 365 -27.95 -16.21 20.77
CA ALA A 365 -29.04 -17.17 20.60
C ALA A 365 -28.99 -17.79 19.19
N GLY A 366 -29.03 -19.14 19.07
CA GLY A 366 -29.21 -19.85 17.80
C GLY A 366 -27.95 -20.21 17.02
N LEU A 367 -26.72 -20.03 17.50
CA LEU A 367 -25.50 -20.46 16.82
C LEU A 367 -25.38 -21.98 16.57
N ARG A 368 -26.07 -22.82 17.33
CA ARG A 368 -26.04 -24.29 17.19
C ARG A 368 -26.97 -24.85 16.12
N GLU A 369 -27.91 -24.07 15.58
CA GLU A 369 -28.90 -24.57 14.61
C GLU A 369 -28.51 -24.37 13.14
N LEU A 370 -27.38 -23.70 12.86
CA LEU A 370 -26.95 -23.36 11.53
C LEU A 370 -25.73 -24.18 11.03
N SER A 371 -25.57 -25.44 11.47
CA SER A 371 -24.68 -26.35 10.72
C SER A 371 -25.34 -26.68 9.38
N ALA A 372 -24.91 -25.96 8.36
CA ALA A 372 -25.44 -25.99 7.01
C ALA A 372 -25.25 -27.34 6.33
N PRO A 373 -26.16 -27.75 5.40
CA PRO A 373 -25.90 -28.84 4.48
C PRO A 373 -24.78 -28.42 3.50
N SER A 374 -23.81 -29.31 3.34
CA SER A 374 -22.79 -29.24 2.27
C SER A 374 -23.48 -29.15 0.91
N ILE A 375 -23.36 -28.02 0.23
CA ILE A 375 -23.69 -27.90 -1.19
C ILE A 375 -22.38 -27.85 -1.96
N TYR A 376 -21.76 -29.01 -2.16
CA TYR A 376 -20.87 -29.35 -3.25
C TYR A 376 -20.80 -30.88 -3.32
N ASP A 377 -21.69 -31.47 -4.13
CA ASP A 377 -21.44 -32.67 -4.91
C ASP A 377 -21.16 -32.22 -6.37
#